data_2ef07b7d8b71de9578a0fd317aaa4836
#
_entry.id   2ef07b7d8b71de9578a0fd317aaa4836
#
_cell.length_a   1.000
_cell.length_b   1.000
_cell.length_c   1.000
_cell.angle_alpha   90.00
_cell.angle_beta   90.00
_cell.angle_gamma   90.00
#
_symmetry.space_group_name_H-M   'P 1'
#
loop_
_entity.id
_entity.type
_entity.pdbx_description
1 polymer ?
#
loop_
_entity_poly.entity_id
_entity_poly.type
_entity_poly.pdbx_seq_one_letter_code
_entity_poly.pdbx_strand_id
1 'polypeptide(L)'
;MFSKIIFSTLFWVSAFGFAQNTKASPNTVLMRGETVRTYSKLPALNKPAPKFTLTDVNMNDQTLESYKGRYVILNIFPSVDTGVCSASVHHFNEDAANLPNTVVLCISKDLPFAQKRFCGAEGIENVVMLSDFRSDFGWNYGVEMIDSPMKGLLSRAVVVIDPSGNIIYEEQVPDISQEPNYEAAIKAVKM
;
A
#
# COMPACT_ATOMS: atom_id res chain seq x y z
N MET A 1 24.06 71.84 16.92
CA MET A 1 24.58 70.50 17.18
C MET A 1 23.39 69.53 17.01
N PHE A 2 23.14 69.04 15.78
CA PHE A 2 22.01 68.19 15.44
C PHE A 2 22.48 66.76 15.23
N SER A 3 22.06 65.85 16.15
CA SER A 3 22.38 64.42 16.06
C SER A 3 21.37 63.76 15.10
N LYS A 4 21.86 63.12 14.04
CA LYS A 4 21.06 62.31 13.09
C LYS A 4 20.95 60.89 13.63
N ILE A 5 19.75 60.49 14.00
CA ILE A 5 19.41 59.09 14.31
C ILE A 5 19.08 58.38 13.01
N ILE A 6 19.89 57.39 12.66
CA ILE A 6 19.71 56.52 11.48
C ILE A 6 18.89 55.32 11.95
N PHE A 7 17.63 55.22 11.53
CA PHE A 7 16.80 54.01 11.70
C PHE A 7 17.17 53.00 10.63
N SER A 8 17.83 51.91 11.05
CA SER A 8 18.10 50.76 10.21
C SER A 8 16.86 49.81 10.26
N THR A 9 16.08 49.78 9.19
CA THR A 9 14.98 48.81 9.02
C THR A 9 15.55 47.49 8.52
N LEU A 10 15.61 46.49 9.41
CA LEU A 10 15.91 45.09 9.04
C LEU A 10 14.71 44.52 8.29
N PHE A 11 14.86 44.31 6.98
CA PHE A 11 13.90 43.55 6.17
C PHE A 11 14.08 42.06 6.44
N TRP A 12 13.13 41.44 7.17
CA TRP A 12 13.04 39.97 7.27
C TRP A 12 12.42 39.44 5.98
N VAL A 13 13.24 38.86 5.13
CA VAL A 13 12.77 38.08 3.96
C VAL A 13 12.42 36.68 4.46
N SER A 14 11.16 36.43 4.72
CA SER A 14 10.64 35.07 4.93
C SER A 14 10.72 34.31 3.61
N ALA A 15 11.70 33.42 3.48
CA ALA A 15 11.76 32.46 2.40
C ALA A 15 10.61 31.45 2.54
N PHE A 16 9.49 31.70 1.85
CA PHE A 16 8.49 30.68 1.59
C PHE A 16 9.14 29.63 0.68
N GLY A 17 9.61 28.54 1.29
CA GLY A 17 10.01 27.35 0.56
C GLY A 17 8.78 26.78 -0.15
N PHE A 18 8.69 27.00 -1.46
CA PHE A 18 7.80 26.22 -2.32
C PHE A 18 8.26 24.76 -2.23
N ALA A 19 7.49 23.93 -1.53
CA ALA A 19 7.61 22.49 -1.63
C ALA A 19 7.42 22.14 -3.11
N GLN A 20 8.51 21.78 -3.79
CA GLN A 20 8.44 21.24 -5.14
C GLN A 20 7.63 19.95 -5.05
N ASN A 21 6.42 19.99 -5.57
CA ASN A 21 5.61 18.80 -5.79
C ASN A 21 6.35 17.97 -6.87
N THR A 22 7.26 17.11 -6.43
CA THR A 22 7.96 16.19 -7.32
C THR A 22 6.89 15.25 -7.88
N LYS A 23 6.49 15.50 -9.14
CA LYS A 23 5.61 14.61 -9.88
C LYS A 23 6.15 13.19 -9.74
N ALA A 24 5.38 12.30 -9.14
CA ALA A 24 5.74 10.89 -9.04
C ALA A 24 6.02 10.36 -10.45
N SER A 25 7.15 9.67 -10.61
CA SER A 25 7.47 9.03 -11.90
C SER A 25 6.71 7.71 -11.99
N PRO A 26 5.87 7.51 -13.01
CA PRO A 26 5.17 6.26 -13.18
C PRO A 26 6.11 5.06 -13.20
N ASN A 27 5.69 3.95 -12.59
CA ASN A 27 6.33 2.66 -12.75
C ASN A 27 5.59 1.87 -13.82
N THR A 28 6.21 0.80 -14.33
CA THR A 28 5.66 -0.05 -15.41
C THR A 28 5.59 -1.49 -14.93
N VAL A 29 4.43 -2.10 -15.13
CA VAL A 29 4.19 -3.54 -14.96
C VAL A 29 3.57 -4.10 -16.23
N LEU A 30 3.43 -5.42 -16.32
CA LEU A 30 2.75 -6.07 -17.42
C LEU A 30 1.38 -6.60 -16.99
N MET A 31 0.49 -6.74 -17.95
CA MET A 31 -0.76 -7.46 -17.85
C MET A 31 -0.89 -8.36 -19.09
N ARG A 32 -0.60 -9.65 -18.93
CA ARG A 32 -0.56 -10.63 -20.05
C ARG A 32 0.36 -10.18 -21.20
N GLY A 33 1.52 -9.62 -20.84
CA GLY A 33 2.50 -9.12 -21.81
C GLY A 33 2.30 -7.68 -22.27
N GLU A 34 1.15 -7.06 -22.02
CA GLU A 34 0.88 -5.66 -22.36
C GLU A 34 1.34 -4.72 -21.23
N THR A 35 1.94 -3.59 -21.60
CA THR A 35 2.45 -2.60 -20.66
C THR A 35 1.32 -1.84 -19.96
N VAL A 36 1.39 -1.77 -18.64
CA VAL A 36 0.49 -0.99 -17.78
C VAL A 36 1.33 -0.10 -16.87
N ARG A 37 0.95 1.17 -16.75
CA ARG A 37 1.62 2.11 -15.85
C ARG A 37 0.89 2.20 -14.52
N THR A 38 1.67 2.22 -13.43
CA THR A 38 1.18 2.57 -12.10
C THR A 38 1.62 3.98 -11.72
N TYR A 39 0.99 4.55 -10.69
CA TYR A 39 1.23 5.93 -10.28
C TYR A 39 2.70 6.23 -9.99
N SER A 40 3.37 5.33 -9.28
CA SER A 40 4.81 5.41 -9.01
C SER A 40 5.39 4.02 -8.69
N LYS A 41 6.65 3.97 -8.24
CA LYS A 41 7.24 2.78 -7.61
C LYS A 41 6.67 2.59 -6.21
N LEU A 42 6.79 1.37 -5.68
CA LEU A 42 6.55 1.07 -4.26
C LEU A 42 7.41 1.96 -3.34
N PRO A 43 6.98 2.19 -2.11
CA PRO A 43 7.80 2.84 -1.09
C PRO A 43 9.08 2.06 -0.83
N ALA A 44 10.20 2.77 -0.63
CA ALA A 44 11.52 2.16 -0.58
C ALA A 44 11.75 1.28 0.67
N LEU A 45 12.54 0.22 0.52
CA LEU A 45 13.04 -0.63 1.60
C LEU A 45 13.76 0.20 2.69
N ASN A 46 13.66 -0.26 3.94
CA ASN A 46 14.27 0.33 5.12
C ASN A 46 13.82 1.79 5.39
N LYS A 47 12.61 2.13 4.94
CA LYS A 47 11.95 3.40 5.22
C LYS A 47 10.64 3.17 5.94
N PRO A 48 10.17 4.16 6.73
CA PRO A 48 8.84 4.11 7.32
C PRO A 48 7.78 3.88 6.23
N ALA A 49 6.88 2.94 6.47
CA ALA A 49 5.75 2.68 5.58
C ALA A 49 4.80 3.91 5.55
N PRO A 50 4.28 4.29 4.38
CA PRO A 50 3.26 5.33 4.30
C PRO A 50 2.04 4.97 5.15
N LYS A 51 1.52 5.95 5.88
CA LYS A 51 0.29 5.78 6.65
C LYS A 51 -0.89 5.59 5.72
N PHE A 52 -1.86 4.81 6.17
CA PHE A 52 -3.11 4.62 5.47
C PHE A 52 -4.29 4.60 6.44
N THR A 53 -5.47 4.87 5.91
CA THR A 53 -6.76 4.56 6.50
C THR A 53 -7.58 3.84 5.45
N LEU A 54 -7.90 2.57 5.70
CA LEU A 54 -8.65 1.70 4.81
C LEU A 54 -9.94 1.23 5.50
N THR A 55 -10.91 0.76 4.75
CA THR A 55 -12.21 0.35 5.29
C THR A 55 -12.30 -1.17 5.36
N ASP A 56 -12.62 -1.74 6.54
CA ASP A 56 -12.83 -3.18 6.69
C ASP A 56 -14.23 -3.63 6.20
N VAL A 57 -14.46 -4.95 6.19
CA VAL A 57 -15.74 -5.56 5.74
C VAL A 57 -16.96 -5.19 6.59
N ASN A 58 -16.77 -4.55 7.74
CA ASN A 58 -17.81 -4.06 8.64
C ASN A 58 -17.95 -2.53 8.60
N MET A 59 -17.31 -1.87 7.61
CA MET A 59 -17.33 -0.42 7.39
C MET A 59 -16.58 0.39 8.45
N ASN A 60 -15.69 -0.25 9.25
CA ASN A 60 -14.83 0.46 10.19
C ASN A 60 -13.53 0.89 9.51
N ASP A 61 -12.99 2.02 9.91
CA ASP A 61 -11.69 2.48 9.47
C ASP A 61 -10.57 1.73 10.20
N GLN A 62 -9.63 1.20 9.42
CA GLN A 62 -8.42 0.50 9.86
C GLN A 62 -7.19 1.30 9.43
N THR A 63 -6.27 1.52 10.34
CA THR A 63 -5.03 2.27 10.08
C THR A 63 -3.80 1.39 10.28
N LEU A 64 -2.65 1.78 9.72
CA LEU A 64 -1.40 1.06 9.99
C LEU A 64 -1.07 1.03 11.50
N GLU A 65 -1.37 2.10 12.23
CA GLU A 65 -1.18 2.20 13.69
C GLU A 65 -1.98 1.14 14.48
N SER A 66 -3.11 0.66 13.94
CA SER A 66 -3.93 -0.40 14.55
C SER A 66 -3.16 -1.73 14.69
N TYR A 67 -2.07 -1.89 13.93
CA TYR A 67 -1.25 -3.11 13.88
C TYR A 67 0.15 -2.91 14.45
N LYS A 68 0.41 -1.79 15.13
CA LYS A 68 1.71 -1.47 15.72
C LYS A 68 2.24 -2.59 16.63
N GLY A 69 3.54 -2.88 16.54
CA GLY A 69 4.19 -3.93 17.30
C GLY A 69 4.05 -5.34 16.70
N ARG A 70 3.39 -5.45 15.53
CA ARG A 70 3.27 -6.70 14.77
C ARG A 70 3.98 -6.56 13.42
N TYR A 71 4.35 -7.69 12.83
CA TYR A 71 4.63 -7.73 11.40
C TYR A 71 3.33 -7.57 10.62
N VAL A 72 3.38 -6.80 9.53
CA VAL A 72 2.23 -6.56 8.66
C VAL A 72 2.61 -6.94 7.23
N ILE A 73 1.90 -7.91 6.67
CA ILE A 73 2.01 -8.26 5.25
C ILE A 73 0.85 -7.58 4.53
N LEU A 74 1.16 -6.71 3.57
CA LEU A 74 0.18 -6.13 2.66
C LEU A 74 0.16 -6.98 1.40
N ASN A 75 -0.93 -7.74 1.17
CA ASN A 75 -1.23 -8.43 -0.08
C ASN A 75 -2.15 -7.54 -0.90
N ILE A 76 -1.60 -6.88 -1.91
CA ILE A 76 -2.27 -5.87 -2.74
C ILE A 76 -2.60 -6.47 -4.09
N PHE A 77 -3.83 -6.28 -4.57
CA PHE A 77 -4.27 -6.88 -5.84
C PHE A 77 -5.46 -6.13 -6.46
N PRO A 78 -5.75 -6.36 -7.76
CA PRO A 78 -6.83 -5.67 -8.47
C PRO A 78 -8.23 -5.92 -7.92
N SER A 79 -8.66 -7.19 -7.76
CA SER A 79 -10.01 -7.54 -7.29
C SER A 79 -10.09 -9.00 -6.87
N VAL A 80 -10.85 -9.29 -5.80
CA VAL A 80 -11.17 -10.66 -5.33
C VAL A 80 -11.91 -11.49 -6.38
N ASP A 81 -12.56 -10.86 -7.34
CA ASP A 81 -13.34 -11.53 -8.40
C ASP A 81 -12.44 -12.05 -9.56
N THR A 82 -11.10 -12.00 -9.43
CA THR A 82 -10.17 -12.59 -10.41
C THR A 82 -9.41 -13.77 -9.84
N GLY A 83 -9.21 -14.83 -10.64
CA GLY A 83 -8.67 -16.12 -10.16
C GLY A 83 -7.34 -16.02 -9.44
N VAL A 84 -6.35 -15.27 -9.99
CA VAL A 84 -5.03 -15.12 -9.36
C VAL A 84 -5.10 -14.31 -8.06
N CYS A 85 -6.02 -13.33 -7.95
CA CYS A 85 -6.19 -12.57 -6.73
C CYS A 85 -6.85 -13.42 -5.64
N SER A 86 -7.90 -14.17 -5.99
CA SER A 86 -8.51 -15.14 -5.07
C SER A 86 -7.49 -16.16 -4.58
N ALA A 87 -6.68 -16.74 -5.48
CA ALA A 87 -5.60 -17.67 -5.10
C ALA A 87 -4.61 -17.04 -4.11
N SER A 88 -4.22 -15.78 -4.31
CA SER A 88 -3.31 -15.11 -3.37
C SER A 88 -3.91 -14.87 -1.98
N VAL A 89 -5.22 -14.61 -1.91
CA VAL A 89 -5.92 -14.49 -0.61
C VAL A 89 -5.96 -15.84 0.09
N HIS A 90 -6.28 -16.93 -0.60
CA HIS A 90 -6.28 -18.28 -0.04
C HIS A 90 -4.89 -18.68 0.48
N HIS A 91 -3.84 -18.46 -0.32
CA HIS A 91 -2.47 -18.79 0.07
C HIS A 91 -2.07 -18.08 1.36
N PHE A 92 -2.25 -16.76 1.41
CA PHE A 92 -1.95 -16.01 2.63
C PHE A 92 -2.89 -16.34 3.80
N ASN A 93 -4.13 -16.74 3.55
CA ASN A 93 -5.05 -17.17 4.61
C ASN A 93 -4.58 -18.47 5.28
N GLU A 94 -4.03 -19.40 4.51
CA GLU A 94 -3.42 -20.64 5.05
C GLU A 94 -2.15 -20.34 5.82
N ASP A 95 -1.25 -19.52 5.27
CA ASP A 95 0.03 -19.17 5.89
C ASP A 95 -0.14 -18.33 7.16
N ALA A 96 -1.08 -17.38 7.16
CA ALA A 96 -1.31 -16.45 8.27
C ALA A 96 -1.60 -17.17 9.59
N ALA A 97 -2.26 -18.33 9.53
CA ALA A 97 -2.55 -19.15 10.70
C ALA A 97 -1.28 -19.63 11.45
N ASN A 98 -0.13 -19.69 10.76
CA ASN A 98 1.13 -20.21 11.27
C ASN A 98 2.21 -19.13 11.47
N LEU A 99 1.91 -17.85 11.24
CA LEU A 99 2.87 -16.76 11.37
C LEU A 99 2.75 -16.06 12.73
N PRO A 100 3.73 -16.24 13.64
CA PRO A 100 3.67 -15.61 14.96
C PRO A 100 3.75 -14.09 14.84
N ASN A 101 2.98 -13.39 15.68
CA ASN A 101 2.97 -11.92 15.77
C ASN A 101 2.81 -11.20 14.41
N THR A 102 2.08 -11.79 13.48
CA THR A 102 1.90 -11.27 12.12
C THR A 102 0.43 -11.04 11.82
N VAL A 103 0.12 -10.05 10.99
CA VAL A 103 -1.18 -9.86 10.37
C VAL A 103 -1.01 -9.73 8.87
N VAL A 104 -1.89 -10.36 8.12
CA VAL A 104 -1.98 -10.20 6.67
C VAL A 104 -3.18 -9.32 6.34
N LEU A 105 -2.94 -8.24 5.62
CA LEU A 105 -3.95 -7.30 5.12
C LEU A 105 -4.09 -7.50 3.61
N CYS A 106 -5.26 -7.97 3.18
CA CYS A 106 -5.60 -8.15 1.77
C CYS A 106 -6.33 -6.91 1.27
N ILE A 107 -5.71 -6.17 0.33
CA ILE A 107 -6.12 -4.81 -0.05
C ILE A 107 -6.48 -4.74 -1.53
N SER A 108 -7.68 -4.22 -1.82
CA SER A 108 -8.16 -3.96 -3.18
C SER A 108 -9.10 -2.75 -3.23
N LYS A 109 -9.53 -2.35 -4.43
CA LYS A 109 -10.58 -1.32 -4.63
C LYS A 109 -12.00 -1.91 -4.54
N ASP A 110 -12.15 -3.23 -4.34
CA ASP A 110 -13.47 -3.83 -4.13
C ASP A 110 -14.19 -3.18 -2.97
N LEU A 111 -15.50 -3.03 -3.08
CA LEU A 111 -16.29 -2.53 -1.96
C LEU A 111 -16.27 -3.51 -0.78
N PRO A 112 -16.32 -3.03 0.47
CA PRO A 112 -16.35 -3.88 1.67
C PRO A 112 -17.42 -4.98 1.62
N PHE A 113 -18.57 -4.72 0.98
CA PHE A 113 -19.66 -5.68 0.80
C PHE A 113 -19.25 -6.85 -0.11
N ALA A 114 -18.50 -6.58 -1.19
CA ALA A 114 -18.01 -7.63 -2.09
C ALA A 114 -16.94 -8.47 -1.38
N GLN A 115 -16.01 -7.84 -0.68
CA GLN A 115 -14.99 -8.52 0.13
C GLN A 115 -15.64 -9.39 1.22
N LYS A 116 -16.67 -8.89 1.92
CA LYS A 116 -17.42 -9.67 2.93
C LYS A 116 -18.09 -10.91 2.34
N ARG A 117 -18.73 -10.76 1.17
CA ARG A 117 -19.35 -11.88 0.45
C ARG A 117 -18.31 -12.92 0.04
N PHE A 118 -17.16 -12.47 -0.49
CA PHE A 118 -16.04 -13.33 -0.86
C PHE A 118 -15.55 -14.16 0.35
N CYS A 119 -15.24 -13.49 1.48
CA CYS A 119 -14.79 -14.20 2.68
C CYS A 119 -15.78 -15.25 3.15
N GLY A 120 -17.08 -14.91 3.17
CA GLY A 120 -18.12 -15.85 3.61
C GLY A 120 -18.32 -17.03 2.66
N ALA A 121 -18.14 -16.84 1.35
CA ALA A 121 -18.26 -17.89 0.35
C ALA A 121 -17.04 -18.82 0.33
N GLU A 122 -15.84 -18.27 0.54
CA GLU A 122 -14.55 -18.95 0.36
C GLU A 122 -13.89 -19.40 1.69
N GLY A 123 -14.53 -19.16 2.85
CA GLY A 123 -14.00 -19.57 4.16
C GLY A 123 -12.72 -18.83 4.58
N ILE A 124 -12.60 -17.54 4.23
CA ILE A 124 -11.45 -16.72 4.55
C ILE A 124 -11.59 -16.12 5.96
N GLU A 125 -10.74 -16.53 6.91
CA GLU A 125 -10.86 -16.18 8.34
C GLU A 125 -9.56 -15.64 8.96
N ASN A 126 -8.38 -15.95 8.40
CA ASN A 126 -7.07 -15.65 9.02
C ASN A 126 -6.42 -14.36 8.49
N VAL A 127 -7.02 -13.72 7.50
CA VAL A 127 -6.56 -12.44 6.94
C VAL A 127 -7.58 -11.34 7.14
N VAL A 128 -7.14 -10.10 7.10
CA VAL A 128 -8.01 -8.92 7.19
C VAL A 128 -8.22 -8.34 5.80
N MET A 129 -9.47 -8.33 5.33
CA MET A 129 -9.80 -7.69 4.06
C MET A 129 -10.04 -6.20 4.25
N LEU A 130 -9.37 -5.38 3.45
CA LEU A 130 -9.43 -3.92 3.51
C LEU A 130 -9.69 -3.32 2.12
N SER A 131 -10.60 -2.37 2.07
CA SER A 131 -10.98 -1.67 0.85
C SER A 131 -10.35 -0.28 0.75
N ASP A 132 -9.74 0.00 -0.40
CA ASP A 132 -9.22 1.31 -0.81
C ASP A 132 -10.26 2.11 -1.64
N PHE A 133 -11.57 1.83 -1.51
CA PHE A 133 -12.58 2.46 -2.36
C PHE A 133 -12.76 3.97 -2.12
N ARG A 134 -12.33 4.48 -0.97
CA ARG A 134 -12.47 5.88 -0.56
C ARG A 134 -11.20 6.47 0.05
N SER A 135 -10.04 5.89 -0.21
CA SER A 135 -8.76 6.36 0.33
C SER A 135 -7.74 6.61 -0.78
N ASP A 136 -6.60 7.17 -0.41
CA ASP A 136 -5.47 7.45 -1.32
C ASP A 136 -4.36 6.38 -1.19
N PHE A 137 -4.68 5.18 -0.69
CA PHE A 137 -3.69 4.12 -0.47
C PHE A 137 -2.96 3.77 -1.76
N GLY A 138 -3.70 3.53 -2.86
CA GLY A 138 -3.12 3.17 -4.14
C GLY A 138 -2.11 4.20 -4.67
N TRP A 139 -2.36 5.49 -4.41
CA TRP A 139 -1.46 6.59 -4.75
C TRP A 139 -0.25 6.63 -3.82
N ASN A 140 -0.46 6.53 -2.51
CA ASN A 140 0.60 6.61 -1.50
C ASN A 140 1.59 5.44 -1.59
N TYR A 141 1.11 4.26 -2.00
CA TYR A 141 1.94 3.08 -2.25
C TYR A 141 2.37 2.93 -3.70
N GLY A 142 1.95 3.84 -4.60
CA GLY A 142 2.38 3.86 -6.00
C GLY A 142 1.75 2.79 -6.88
N VAL A 143 0.80 2.00 -6.37
CA VAL A 143 0.28 0.78 -7.00
C VAL A 143 -0.99 0.98 -7.82
N GLU A 144 -1.62 2.15 -7.79
CA GLU A 144 -2.81 2.40 -8.60
C GLU A 144 -2.45 2.47 -10.09
N MET A 145 -3.13 1.70 -10.92
CA MET A 145 -2.96 1.70 -12.37
C MET A 145 -3.56 2.98 -12.97
N ILE A 146 -2.77 3.70 -13.75
CA ILE A 146 -3.15 5.02 -14.30
C ILE A 146 -3.59 4.96 -15.76
N ASP A 147 -3.44 3.82 -16.39
CA ASP A 147 -3.89 3.52 -17.75
C ASP A 147 -4.40 2.09 -17.86
N SER A 148 -4.62 1.60 -19.07
CA SER A 148 -5.20 0.29 -19.37
C SER A 148 -6.71 0.20 -19.06
N PRO A 149 -7.38 -0.88 -19.46
CA PRO A 149 -8.78 -1.15 -19.09
C PRO A 149 -8.99 -1.32 -17.57
N MET A 150 -7.91 -1.56 -16.79
CA MET A 150 -7.95 -1.70 -15.33
C MET A 150 -7.56 -0.41 -14.60
N LYS A 151 -7.53 0.73 -15.29
CA LYS A 151 -7.25 2.03 -14.67
C LYS A 151 -8.14 2.27 -13.45
N GLY A 152 -7.50 2.73 -12.35
CA GLY A 152 -8.15 2.98 -11.07
C GLY A 152 -8.14 1.78 -10.12
N LEU A 153 -7.84 0.55 -10.61
CA LEU A 153 -7.59 -0.60 -9.75
C LEU A 153 -6.13 -0.62 -9.28
N LEU A 154 -5.86 -1.42 -8.24
CA LEU A 154 -4.50 -1.62 -7.75
C LEU A 154 -3.78 -2.67 -8.60
N SER A 155 -2.49 -2.48 -8.85
CA SER A 155 -1.63 -3.52 -9.40
C SER A 155 -1.36 -4.60 -8.35
N ARG A 156 -0.65 -5.68 -8.74
CA ARG A 156 -0.27 -6.72 -7.79
C ARG A 156 1.05 -6.38 -7.12
N ALA A 157 1.05 -6.38 -5.77
CA ALA A 157 2.24 -6.13 -4.98
C ALA A 157 2.15 -6.80 -3.60
N VAL A 158 3.31 -7.10 -3.01
CA VAL A 158 3.43 -7.51 -1.60
C VAL A 158 4.42 -6.59 -0.90
N VAL A 159 4.04 -6.09 0.28
CA VAL A 159 4.91 -5.28 1.14
C VAL A 159 4.90 -5.87 2.54
N VAL A 160 6.08 -6.06 3.15
CA VAL A 160 6.19 -6.50 4.54
C VAL A 160 6.75 -5.37 5.38
N ILE A 161 6.07 -5.10 6.49
CA ILE A 161 6.38 -4.03 7.44
C ILE A 161 6.75 -4.67 8.77
N ASP A 162 7.85 -4.24 9.38
CA ASP A 162 8.31 -4.71 10.68
C ASP A 162 7.49 -4.11 11.85
N PRO A 163 7.64 -4.63 13.09
CA PRO A 163 6.94 -4.10 14.27
C PRO A 163 7.27 -2.63 14.59
N SER A 164 8.34 -2.07 14.04
CA SER A 164 8.74 -0.67 14.18
C SER A 164 8.11 0.24 13.12
N GLY A 165 7.44 -0.36 12.11
CA GLY A 165 6.76 0.36 11.04
C GLY A 165 7.62 0.61 9.80
N ASN A 166 8.78 -0.06 9.65
CA ASN A 166 9.63 0.06 8.47
C ASN A 166 9.37 -1.06 7.48
N ILE A 167 9.50 -0.76 6.19
CA ILE A 167 9.39 -1.74 5.11
C ILE A 167 10.66 -2.59 5.08
N ILE A 168 10.50 -3.92 5.22
CA ILE A 168 11.59 -4.90 5.20
C ILE A 168 11.57 -5.80 3.96
N TYR A 169 10.48 -5.81 3.21
CA TYR A 169 10.35 -6.49 1.93
C TYR A 169 9.33 -5.72 1.06
N GLU A 170 9.61 -5.64 -0.23
CA GLU A 170 8.67 -5.13 -1.21
C GLU A 170 8.83 -5.85 -2.54
N GLU A 171 7.70 -6.15 -3.16
CA GLU A 171 7.61 -6.73 -4.50
C GLU A 171 6.43 -6.11 -5.23
N GLN A 172 6.67 -5.45 -6.34
CA GLN A 172 5.63 -5.19 -7.33
C GLN A 172 5.77 -6.24 -8.42
N VAL A 173 4.77 -7.13 -8.51
CA VAL A 173 4.82 -8.28 -9.43
C VAL A 173 4.97 -7.78 -10.88
N PRO A 174 6.00 -8.24 -11.62
CA PRO A 174 6.29 -7.71 -12.96
C PRO A 174 5.15 -7.90 -13.96
N ASP A 175 4.39 -8.99 -13.87
CA ASP A 175 3.14 -9.19 -14.62
C ASP A 175 2.01 -9.46 -13.61
N ILE A 176 1.02 -8.58 -13.53
CA ILE A 176 -0.09 -8.67 -12.57
C ILE A 176 -0.96 -9.92 -12.76
N SER A 177 -0.82 -10.65 -13.85
CA SER A 177 -1.46 -11.95 -14.09
C SER A 177 -0.72 -13.12 -13.45
N GLN A 178 0.46 -12.88 -12.85
CA GLN A 178 1.23 -13.87 -12.11
C GLN A 178 1.00 -13.73 -10.61
N GLU A 179 1.28 -14.80 -9.86
CA GLU A 179 1.27 -14.78 -8.40
C GLU A 179 2.53 -14.10 -7.84
N PRO A 180 2.49 -13.51 -6.62
CA PRO A 180 3.66 -12.95 -5.97
C PRO A 180 4.57 -14.05 -5.41
N ASN A 181 5.78 -13.68 -4.99
CA ASN A 181 6.68 -14.59 -4.29
C ASN A 181 6.32 -14.70 -2.80
N TYR A 182 5.40 -15.60 -2.49
CA TYR A 182 4.91 -15.84 -1.12
C TYR A 182 6.04 -16.22 -0.15
N GLU A 183 6.94 -17.12 -0.58
CA GLU A 183 8.04 -17.60 0.26
C GLU A 183 8.97 -16.46 0.68
N ALA A 184 9.29 -15.53 -0.22
CA ALA A 184 10.13 -14.38 0.09
C ALA A 184 9.45 -13.44 1.09
N ALA A 185 8.15 -13.18 0.95
CA ALA A 185 7.38 -12.37 1.88
C ALA A 185 7.33 -13.01 3.28
N ILE A 186 7.06 -14.31 3.37
CA ILE A 186 7.00 -15.07 4.63
C ILE A 186 8.38 -15.15 5.28
N LYS A 187 9.44 -15.34 4.50
CA LYS A 187 10.82 -15.36 5.02
C LYS A 187 11.21 -14.04 5.67
N ALA A 188 10.76 -12.92 5.13
CA ALA A 188 11.03 -11.59 5.68
C ALA A 188 10.45 -11.42 7.11
N VAL A 189 9.34 -12.09 7.43
CA VAL A 189 8.74 -12.07 8.78
C VAL A 189 9.49 -12.94 9.78
N LYS A 190 10.20 -13.98 9.31
CA LYS A 190 10.86 -14.98 10.16
C LYS A 190 12.33 -14.63 10.48
N MET A 191 12.84 -13.52 9.95
CA MET A 191 14.18 -13.02 10.21
C MET A 191 14.21 -12.11 11.43
#